data_ca4b96ce42f65d6068b94d015c599fc0
#
_entry.id   ca4b96ce42f65d6068b94d015c599fc0
#
_cell.length_a   1.000
_cell.length_b   1.000
_cell.length_c   1.000
_cell.angle_alpha   90.00
_cell.angle_beta   90.00
_cell.angle_gamma   90.00
#
_symmetry.space_group_name_H-M   'P 1'
#
loop_
_entity.id
_entity.type
_entity.pdbx_description
1 polymer ?
#
loop_
_entity_poly.entity_id
_entity_poly.type
_entity_poly.pdbx_seq_one_letter_code
_entity_poly.pdbx_strand_id
1 'polypeptide(L)'
;MTIKNWEDTDKPREKMIAQGKTALSNAELLAILLGSGSANESAVALSRRILASVGNSLTALGKQTLAQLTAFKGIGEAKAITILAATEMGRRRAAETPEPQPKIQAPQHVFTLMQPLIGDLPHEEFWVLYLNSANRVIHKCRLSSGGITHTTVDIRLLFKNALEQGAVSLILVHNHPSGSTTPSKEDLELTERVRNAGDTLDIKLLDHVIVTEKEYYSINN
;
A
#
# COMPACT_ATOMS: atom_id res chain seq x y z
N MET A 1 -11.50 30.81 -23.89
CA MET A 1 -10.60 31.23 -22.79
C MET A 1 -9.58 30.13 -22.57
N THR A 2 -8.30 30.47 -22.62
CA THR A 2 -7.19 29.54 -22.34
C THR A 2 -7.05 29.38 -20.82
N ILE A 3 -6.80 28.15 -20.34
CA ILE A 3 -6.57 27.83 -18.90
C ILE A 3 -5.43 28.68 -18.27
N LYS A 4 -4.58 29.31 -19.09
CA LYS A 4 -3.49 30.20 -18.64
C LYS A 4 -3.97 31.41 -17.82
N ASN A 5 -5.24 31.81 -17.95
CA ASN A 5 -5.82 32.97 -17.26
C ASN A 5 -6.69 32.58 -16.05
N TRP A 6 -6.71 31.32 -15.67
CA TRP A 6 -7.40 30.88 -14.46
C TRP A 6 -6.51 31.11 -13.24
N GLU A 7 -7.12 31.34 -12.09
CA GLU A 7 -6.40 31.30 -10.83
C GLU A 7 -5.73 29.93 -10.65
N ASP A 8 -4.58 29.89 -10.01
CA ASP A 8 -3.82 28.62 -9.89
C ASP A 8 -4.64 27.54 -9.20
N THR A 9 -5.50 27.91 -8.25
CA THR A 9 -6.45 27.00 -7.57
C THR A 9 -7.47 26.35 -8.51
N ASP A 10 -7.73 26.93 -9.67
CA ASP A 10 -8.71 26.41 -10.65
C ASP A 10 -8.06 25.58 -11.76
N LYS A 11 -6.73 25.57 -11.83
CA LYS A 11 -6.01 24.72 -12.79
C LYS A 11 -5.97 23.28 -12.26
N PRO A 12 -6.38 22.28 -13.06
CA PRO A 12 -6.54 20.91 -12.56
C PRO A 12 -5.30 20.29 -11.90
N ARG A 13 -4.09 20.59 -12.39
CA ARG A 13 -2.84 20.07 -11.84
C ARG A 13 -2.51 20.69 -10.51
N GLU A 14 -2.61 21.98 -10.40
CA GLU A 14 -2.38 22.78 -9.19
C GLU A 14 -3.42 22.42 -8.11
N LYS A 15 -4.68 22.28 -8.52
CA LYS A 15 -5.76 21.80 -7.64
C LYS A 15 -5.47 20.38 -7.13
N MET A 16 -4.95 19.48 -7.96
CA MET A 16 -4.55 18.13 -7.53
C MET A 16 -3.44 18.17 -6.47
N ILE A 17 -2.45 19.06 -6.65
CA ILE A 17 -1.34 19.22 -5.71
C ILE A 17 -1.84 19.78 -4.38
N ALA A 18 -2.69 20.82 -4.42
CA ALA A 18 -3.15 21.52 -3.21
C ALA A 18 -4.22 20.77 -2.42
N GLN A 19 -5.14 20.05 -3.12
CA GLN A 19 -6.34 19.47 -2.51
C GLN A 19 -6.44 17.94 -2.67
N GLY A 20 -5.48 17.34 -3.38
CA GLY A 20 -5.47 15.90 -3.67
C GLY A 20 -6.39 15.48 -4.82
N LYS A 21 -6.21 14.23 -5.24
CA LYS A 21 -6.89 13.67 -6.42
C LYS A 21 -8.42 13.57 -6.28
N THR A 22 -8.93 13.45 -5.08
CA THR A 22 -10.37 13.30 -4.80
C THR A 22 -11.17 14.59 -4.96
N ALA A 23 -10.50 15.75 -4.97
CA ALA A 23 -11.12 17.04 -5.18
C ALA A 23 -11.44 17.34 -6.65
N LEU A 24 -10.91 16.54 -7.59
CA LEU A 24 -11.08 16.77 -9.02
C LEU A 24 -12.32 16.06 -9.56
N SER A 25 -13.02 16.75 -10.44
CA SER A 25 -14.07 16.15 -11.28
C SER A 25 -13.49 15.23 -12.36
N ASN A 26 -14.28 14.32 -12.91
CA ASN A 26 -13.86 13.47 -14.03
C ASN A 26 -13.36 14.28 -15.23
N ALA A 27 -13.93 15.44 -15.49
CA ALA A 27 -13.49 16.32 -16.58
C ALA A 27 -12.12 16.95 -16.31
N GLU A 28 -11.81 17.30 -15.06
CA GLU A 28 -10.49 17.80 -14.68
C GLU A 28 -9.43 16.70 -14.71
N LEU A 29 -9.75 15.47 -14.27
CA LEU A 29 -8.86 14.32 -14.39
C LEU A 29 -8.55 14.01 -15.85
N LEU A 30 -9.59 13.99 -16.71
CA LEU A 30 -9.40 13.77 -18.15
C LEU A 30 -8.60 14.91 -18.79
N ALA A 31 -8.79 16.15 -18.36
CA ALA A 31 -8.02 17.31 -18.86
C ALA A 31 -6.52 17.21 -18.51
N ILE A 32 -6.17 16.66 -17.34
CA ILE A 32 -4.78 16.38 -16.96
C ILE A 32 -4.16 15.35 -17.91
N LEU A 33 -4.89 14.29 -18.24
CA LEU A 33 -4.44 13.24 -19.16
C LEU A 33 -4.24 13.79 -20.58
N LEU A 34 -5.15 14.62 -21.07
CA LEU A 34 -5.06 15.25 -22.40
C LEU A 34 -3.92 16.27 -22.50
N GLY A 35 -3.52 16.88 -21.38
CA GLY A 35 -2.45 17.86 -21.28
C GLY A 35 -2.76 19.21 -21.95
N SER A 36 -3.54 19.24 -23.03
CA SER A 36 -3.92 20.46 -23.76
C SER A 36 -5.31 20.32 -24.38
N GLY A 37 -5.96 21.46 -24.60
CA GLY A 37 -7.22 21.52 -25.35
C GLY A 37 -7.02 21.46 -26.87
N SER A 38 -7.93 22.09 -27.59
CA SER A 38 -7.83 22.36 -29.03
C SER A 38 -7.55 23.84 -29.27
N ALA A 39 -7.44 24.25 -30.56
CA ALA A 39 -7.24 25.65 -30.91
C ALA A 39 -8.33 26.59 -30.31
N ASN A 40 -9.55 26.08 -30.13
CA ASN A 40 -10.72 26.88 -29.80
C ASN A 40 -11.29 26.59 -28.39
N GLU A 41 -10.77 25.59 -27.67
CA GLU A 41 -11.30 25.19 -26.37
C GLU A 41 -10.19 24.73 -25.40
N SER A 42 -10.42 24.93 -24.10
CA SER A 42 -9.52 24.45 -23.06
C SER A 42 -9.54 22.93 -22.93
N ALA A 43 -8.53 22.34 -22.29
CA ALA A 43 -8.49 20.90 -22.00
C ALA A 43 -9.72 20.45 -21.17
N VAL A 44 -10.17 21.27 -20.20
CA VAL A 44 -11.35 20.98 -19.37
C VAL A 44 -12.63 21.05 -20.21
N ALA A 45 -12.78 22.05 -21.10
CA ALA A 45 -13.94 22.15 -21.97
C ALA A 45 -14.01 20.97 -22.95
N LEU A 46 -12.87 20.61 -23.57
CA LEU A 46 -12.76 19.43 -24.42
C LEU A 46 -13.15 18.15 -23.67
N SER A 47 -12.64 17.98 -22.45
CA SER A 47 -12.95 16.83 -21.59
C SER A 47 -14.42 16.75 -21.23
N ARG A 48 -15.06 17.88 -20.89
CA ARG A 48 -16.51 17.94 -20.63
C ARG A 48 -17.31 17.52 -21.86
N ARG A 49 -16.93 17.97 -23.04
CA ARG A 49 -17.59 17.63 -24.30
C ARG A 49 -17.50 16.13 -24.62
N ILE A 50 -16.32 15.54 -24.43
CA ILE A 50 -16.11 14.09 -24.60
C ILE A 50 -16.96 13.31 -23.60
N LEU A 51 -16.91 13.67 -22.31
CA LEU A 51 -17.67 12.98 -21.27
C LEU A 51 -19.19 13.11 -21.50
N ALA A 52 -19.68 14.28 -21.88
CA ALA A 52 -21.08 14.50 -22.19
C ALA A 52 -21.59 13.58 -23.31
N SER A 53 -20.77 13.32 -24.35
CA SER A 53 -21.14 12.44 -25.47
C SER A 53 -21.31 10.97 -25.07
N VAL A 54 -20.74 10.57 -23.94
CA VAL A 54 -20.85 9.22 -23.38
C VAL A 54 -21.70 9.20 -22.08
N GLY A 55 -22.59 10.19 -21.91
CA GLY A 55 -23.47 10.29 -20.73
C GLY A 55 -22.73 10.51 -19.41
N ASN A 56 -21.57 11.12 -19.41
CA ASN A 56 -20.68 11.32 -18.25
C ASN A 56 -20.21 10.01 -17.58
N SER A 57 -20.27 8.89 -18.28
CA SER A 57 -19.90 7.57 -17.79
C SER A 57 -18.45 7.23 -18.15
N LEU A 58 -17.60 7.02 -17.14
CA LEU A 58 -16.22 6.53 -17.34
C LEU A 58 -16.20 5.12 -17.94
N THR A 59 -17.21 4.30 -17.62
CA THR A 59 -17.36 2.96 -18.23
C THR A 59 -17.67 3.05 -19.71
N ALA A 60 -18.55 3.98 -20.11
CA ALA A 60 -18.88 4.22 -21.53
C ALA A 60 -17.71 4.86 -22.27
N LEU A 61 -16.93 5.74 -21.62
CA LEU A 61 -15.69 6.27 -22.16
C LEU A 61 -14.68 5.16 -22.45
N GLY A 62 -14.50 4.22 -21.54
CA GLY A 62 -13.58 3.08 -21.71
C GLY A 62 -13.99 2.08 -22.78
N LYS A 63 -15.23 2.14 -23.26
CA LYS A 63 -15.72 1.32 -24.39
C LYS A 63 -15.55 1.99 -25.77
N GLN A 64 -15.10 3.25 -25.80
CA GLN A 64 -14.87 3.94 -27.05
C GLN A 64 -13.69 3.32 -27.81
N THR A 65 -13.78 3.32 -29.13
CA THR A 65 -12.69 2.91 -30.00
C THR A 65 -11.75 4.08 -30.30
N LEU A 66 -10.55 3.79 -30.81
CA LEU A 66 -9.61 4.80 -31.29
C LEU A 66 -10.27 5.73 -32.32
N ALA A 67 -10.99 5.16 -33.28
CA ALA A 67 -11.68 5.90 -34.34
C ALA A 67 -12.78 6.82 -33.78
N GLN A 68 -13.55 6.38 -32.79
CA GLN A 68 -14.57 7.20 -32.15
C GLN A 68 -13.96 8.36 -31.38
N LEU A 69 -12.85 8.14 -30.68
CA LEU A 69 -12.17 9.19 -29.93
C LEU A 69 -11.49 10.21 -30.87
N THR A 70 -10.85 9.77 -31.93
CA THR A 70 -10.20 10.66 -32.90
C THR A 70 -11.21 11.48 -33.75
N ALA A 71 -12.47 11.07 -33.80
CA ALA A 71 -13.54 11.88 -34.42
C ALA A 71 -13.82 13.18 -33.64
N PHE A 72 -13.43 13.29 -32.39
CA PHE A 72 -13.57 14.56 -31.66
C PHE A 72 -12.53 15.57 -32.10
N LYS A 73 -13.00 16.74 -32.57
CA LYS A 73 -12.10 17.84 -32.92
C LYS A 73 -11.21 18.19 -31.72
N GLY A 74 -9.90 18.17 -31.87
CA GLY A 74 -8.91 18.40 -30.82
C GLY A 74 -8.34 17.14 -30.18
N ILE A 75 -8.84 15.96 -30.56
CA ILE A 75 -8.29 14.65 -30.18
C ILE A 75 -7.58 14.05 -31.40
N GLY A 76 -6.26 14.05 -31.34
CA GLY A 76 -5.43 13.25 -32.23
C GLY A 76 -5.18 11.85 -31.65
N GLU A 77 -4.49 11.02 -32.42
CA GLU A 77 -4.19 9.64 -32.08
C GLU A 77 -3.51 9.51 -30.69
N ALA A 78 -2.50 10.34 -30.39
CA ALA A 78 -1.80 10.31 -29.12
C ALA A 78 -2.72 10.55 -27.92
N LYS A 79 -3.62 11.54 -27.99
CA LYS A 79 -4.59 11.81 -26.93
C LYS A 79 -5.61 10.68 -26.77
N ALA A 80 -6.08 10.12 -27.88
CA ALA A 80 -7.01 9.00 -27.88
C ALA A 80 -6.37 7.75 -27.23
N ILE A 81 -5.11 7.44 -27.56
CA ILE A 81 -4.35 6.35 -26.94
C ILE A 81 -4.18 6.58 -25.43
N THR A 82 -3.90 7.81 -25.00
CA THR A 82 -3.79 8.16 -23.58
C THR A 82 -5.10 7.87 -22.82
N ILE A 83 -6.25 8.23 -23.41
CA ILE A 83 -7.57 7.94 -22.82
C ILE A 83 -7.78 6.43 -22.72
N LEU A 84 -7.54 5.68 -23.78
CA LEU A 84 -7.71 4.22 -23.81
C LEU A 84 -6.80 3.52 -22.82
N ALA A 85 -5.54 3.92 -22.74
CA ALA A 85 -4.60 3.37 -21.78
C ALA A 85 -5.03 3.63 -20.33
N ALA A 86 -5.45 4.85 -20.01
CA ALA A 86 -5.89 5.21 -18.66
C ALA A 86 -7.17 4.45 -18.25
N THR A 87 -8.14 4.31 -19.16
CA THR A 87 -9.38 3.56 -18.88
C THR A 87 -9.12 2.06 -18.74
N GLU A 88 -8.20 1.50 -19.54
CA GLU A 88 -7.80 0.09 -19.43
C GLU A 88 -7.04 -0.17 -18.12
N MET A 89 -6.15 0.71 -17.69
CA MET A 89 -5.51 0.62 -16.36
C MET A 89 -6.55 0.63 -15.24
N GLY A 90 -7.55 1.52 -15.32
CA GLY A 90 -8.67 1.57 -14.38
C GLY A 90 -9.47 0.26 -14.35
N ARG A 91 -9.73 -0.33 -15.52
CA ARG A 91 -10.42 -1.63 -15.65
C ARG A 91 -9.60 -2.76 -15.05
N ARG A 92 -8.30 -2.83 -15.34
CA ARG A 92 -7.39 -3.84 -14.73
C ARG A 92 -7.36 -3.70 -13.23
N ARG A 93 -7.16 -2.49 -12.70
CA ARG A 93 -7.19 -2.23 -11.27
C ARG A 93 -8.50 -2.70 -10.60
N ALA A 94 -9.64 -2.46 -11.25
CA ALA A 94 -10.94 -2.91 -10.73
C ALA A 94 -11.10 -4.45 -10.75
N ALA A 95 -10.37 -5.12 -11.63
CA ALA A 95 -10.35 -6.57 -11.74
C ALA A 95 -9.27 -7.25 -10.87
N GLU A 96 -8.34 -6.47 -10.31
CA GLU A 96 -7.36 -6.99 -9.37
C GLU A 96 -8.05 -7.53 -8.13
N THR A 97 -7.84 -8.80 -7.84
CA THR A 97 -8.22 -9.38 -6.56
C THR A 97 -7.06 -9.12 -5.60
N PRO A 98 -7.25 -8.31 -4.54
CA PRO A 98 -6.22 -8.14 -3.54
C PRO A 98 -5.80 -9.51 -3.00
N GLU A 99 -4.49 -9.75 -2.89
CA GLU A 99 -4.03 -10.95 -2.18
C GLU A 99 -4.66 -10.99 -0.78
N PRO A 100 -5.21 -12.14 -0.37
CA PRO A 100 -5.82 -12.25 0.93
C PRO A 100 -4.78 -11.97 2.01
N GLN A 101 -4.93 -10.86 2.72
CA GLN A 101 -4.07 -10.55 3.86
C GLN A 101 -4.30 -11.59 4.96
N PRO A 102 -3.29 -12.35 5.40
CA PRO A 102 -3.44 -13.34 6.45
C PRO A 102 -4.02 -12.71 7.71
N LYS A 103 -5.05 -13.33 8.28
CA LYS A 103 -5.63 -12.90 9.55
C LYS A 103 -5.03 -13.70 10.69
N ILE A 104 -4.44 -13.01 11.67
CA ILE A 104 -3.86 -13.63 12.83
C ILE A 104 -4.88 -13.63 13.97
N GLN A 105 -5.25 -14.81 14.44
CA GLN A 105 -6.19 -15.02 15.55
C GLN A 105 -5.60 -15.88 16.66
N ALA A 106 -4.46 -16.53 16.38
CA ALA A 106 -3.73 -17.38 17.33
C ALA A 106 -2.25 -17.44 16.92
N PRO A 107 -1.33 -17.77 17.84
CA PRO A 107 0.09 -17.93 17.53
C PRO A 107 0.38 -18.96 16.44
N GLN A 108 -0.47 -19.99 16.32
CA GLN A 108 -0.40 -20.98 15.24
C GLN A 108 -0.47 -20.36 13.85
N HIS A 109 -1.25 -19.29 13.64
CA HIS A 109 -1.33 -18.60 12.35
C HIS A 109 -0.02 -17.87 12.03
N VAL A 110 0.66 -17.33 13.06
CA VAL A 110 2.00 -16.74 12.91
C VAL A 110 2.99 -17.81 12.50
N PHE A 111 2.99 -18.94 13.17
CA PHE A 111 3.83 -20.09 12.84
C PHE A 111 3.61 -20.55 11.39
N THR A 112 2.37 -20.80 10.99
CA THR A 112 2.03 -21.22 9.62
C THR A 112 2.50 -20.21 8.56
N LEU A 113 2.46 -18.91 8.89
CA LEU A 113 2.89 -17.85 7.98
C LEU A 113 4.41 -17.72 7.89
N MET A 114 5.12 -17.91 9.03
CA MET A 114 6.54 -17.56 9.13
C MET A 114 7.48 -18.77 9.07
N GLN A 115 7.03 -19.95 9.49
CA GLN A 115 7.85 -21.17 9.48
C GLN A 115 8.44 -21.48 8.10
N PRO A 116 7.70 -21.38 6.98
CA PRO A 116 8.27 -21.64 5.65
C PRO A 116 9.33 -20.61 5.22
N LEU A 117 9.43 -19.48 5.92
CA LEU A 117 10.37 -18.41 5.61
C LEU A 117 11.64 -18.46 6.45
N ILE A 118 11.50 -18.85 7.74
CA ILE A 118 12.60 -18.72 8.71
C ILE A 118 12.85 -19.99 9.54
N GLY A 119 11.96 -20.98 9.47
CA GLY A 119 12.02 -22.12 10.39
C GLY A 119 13.24 -23.03 10.23
N ASP A 120 13.80 -23.12 9.03
CA ASP A 120 14.95 -23.98 8.65
C ASP A 120 16.25 -23.18 8.41
N LEU A 121 16.26 -21.86 8.67
CA LEU A 121 17.43 -21.04 8.45
C LEU A 121 18.55 -21.40 9.43
N PRO A 122 19.83 -21.47 8.98
CA PRO A 122 20.97 -21.75 9.82
C PRO A 122 21.44 -20.58 10.69
N HIS A 123 20.77 -19.44 10.60
CA HIS A 123 21.04 -18.21 11.36
C HIS A 123 19.73 -17.59 11.86
N GLU A 124 19.83 -16.79 12.90
CA GLU A 124 18.68 -16.07 13.42
C GLU A 124 18.27 -14.92 12.51
N GLU A 125 16.99 -14.80 12.27
CA GLU A 125 16.35 -13.64 11.67
C GLU A 125 15.25 -13.10 12.57
N PHE A 126 15.19 -11.77 12.65
CA PHE A 126 14.15 -11.08 13.41
C PHE A 126 13.21 -10.35 12.48
N TRP A 127 11.92 -10.68 12.58
CA TRP A 127 10.85 -10.16 11.76
C TRP A 127 9.78 -9.47 12.58
N VAL A 128 9.07 -8.55 11.95
CA VAL A 128 7.88 -7.91 12.50
C VAL A 128 6.73 -8.06 11.53
N LEU A 129 5.59 -8.52 12.04
CA LEU A 129 4.31 -8.48 11.35
C LEU A 129 3.55 -7.25 11.82
N TYR A 130 3.17 -6.40 10.89
CA TYR A 130 2.38 -5.19 11.11
C TYR A 130 0.92 -5.48 10.77
N LEU A 131 0.00 -5.15 11.69
CA LEU A 131 -1.40 -5.52 11.55
C LEU A 131 -2.32 -4.31 11.61
N ASN A 132 -3.45 -4.43 10.90
CA ASN A 132 -4.54 -3.47 11.01
C ASN A 132 -5.51 -3.84 12.15
N SER A 133 -6.55 -3.01 12.37
CA SER A 133 -7.56 -3.22 13.42
C SER A 133 -8.37 -4.53 13.30
N ALA A 134 -8.34 -5.20 12.16
CA ALA A 134 -8.96 -6.50 11.94
C ALA A 134 -7.98 -7.68 12.15
N ASN A 135 -6.80 -7.43 12.72
CA ASN A 135 -5.69 -8.37 12.89
C ASN A 135 -5.24 -9.02 11.56
N ARG A 136 -5.33 -8.29 10.45
CA ARG A 136 -4.76 -8.72 9.17
C ARG A 136 -3.36 -8.18 9.01
N VAL A 137 -2.45 -9.02 8.55
CA VAL A 137 -1.06 -8.64 8.26
C VAL A 137 -1.05 -7.73 7.03
N ILE A 138 -0.77 -6.45 7.24
CA ILE A 138 -0.68 -5.44 6.18
C ILE A 138 0.75 -5.30 5.63
N HIS A 139 1.74 -5.62 6.47
CA HIS A 139 3.15 -5.62 6.07
C HIS A 139 3.95 -6.58 6.93
N LYS A 140 5.01 -7.15 6.38
CA LYS A 140 6.02 -7.93 7.12
C LYS A 140 7.40 -7.43 6.74
N CYS A 141 8.28 -7.28 7.73
CA CYS A 141 9.60 -6.72 7.51
C CYS A 141 10.63 -7.48 8.36
N ARG A 142 11.73 -7.85 7.72
CA ARG A 142 12.92 -8.35 8.43
C ARG A 142 13.70 -7.14 8.95
N LEU A 143 13.87 -7.04 10.26
CA LEU A 143 14.63 -5.95 10.89
C LEU A 143 16.10 -6.28 11.05
N SER A 144 16.42 -7.56 11.23
CA SER A 144 17.80 -7.99 11.36
C SER A 144 18.00 -9.42 10.87
N SER A 145 19.21 -9.72 10.43
CA SER A 145 19.63 -11.03 9.94
C SER A 145 21.11 -11.22 10.29
N GLY A 146 21.42 -12.36 10.87
CA GLY A 146 22.81 -12.78 11.12
C GLY A 146 23.35 -12.41 12.50
N GLY A 147 24.15 -13.33 13.03
CA GLY A 147 24.77 -13.35 14.34
C GLY A 147 24.50 -14.74 14.97
N ILE A 148 25.58 -15.41 15.41
CA ILE A 148 25.45 -16.72 16.05
C ILE A 148 24.88 -16.56 17.48
N THR A 149 24.85 -15.34 18.01
CA THR A 149 24.57 -15.10 19.42
C THR A 149 23.59 -13.97 19.74
N HIS A 150 23.42 -12.92 18.94
CA HIS A 150 22.45 -11.84 19.24
C HIS A 150 22.11 -11.03 18.02
N THR A 151 20.83 -10.75 17.85
CA THR A 151 20.33 -9.85 16.80
C THR A 151 19.87 -8.55 17.45
N THR A 152 20.62 -7.45 17.26
CA THR A 152 20.21 -6.13 17.76
C THR A 152 19.05 -5.59 16.95
N VAL A 153 17.88 -5.47 17.57
CA VAL A 153 16.69 -4.88 16.98
C VAL A 153 16.64 -3.38 17.29
N ASP A 154 16.64 -2.54 16.28
CA ASP A 154 16.41 -1.10 16.44
C ASP A 154 14.89 -0.82 16.56
N ILE A 155 14.45 -0.53 17.79
CA ILE A 155 13.05 -0.22 18.10
C ILE A 155 12.56 1.03 17.34
N ARG A 156 13.44 1.99 17.05
CA ARG A 156 13.06 3.20 16.29
C ARG A 156 12.67 2.84 14.86
N LEU A 157 13.43 1.96 14.22
CA LEU A 157 13.14 1.46 12.88
C LEU A 157 11.84 0.64 12.86
N LEU A 158 11.62 -0.19 13.90
CA LEU A 158 10.38 -0.96 14.07
C LEU A 158 9.16 -0.04 14.07
N PHE A 159 9.14 0.99 14.93
CA PHE A 159 7.99 1.89 15.02
C PHE A 159 7.90 2.88 13.88
N LYS A 160 9.02 3.29 13.28
CA LYS A 160 8.99 4.05 12.02
C LYS A 160 8.20 3.31 10.95
N ASN A 161 8.51 2.03 10.73
CA ASN A 161 7.79 1.20 9.78
C ASN A 161 6.30 1.06 10.17
N ALA A 162 5.99 0.87 11.46
CA ALA A 162 4.62 0.77 11.94
C ALA A 162 3.79 2.02 11.59
N LEU A 163 4.36 3.21 11.82
CA LEU A 163 3.71 4.49 11.51
C LEU A 163 3.55 4.70 10.00
N GLU A 164 4.57 4.39 9.20
CA GLU A 164 4.52 4.50 7.73
C GLU A 164 3.47 3.57 7.11
N GLN A 165 3.27 2.38 7.70
CA GLN A 165 2.27 1.41 7.24
C GLN A 165 0.87 1.66 7.83
N GLY A 166 0.72 2.59 8.79
CA GLY A 166 -0.54 2.80 9.49
C GLY A 166 -0.97 1.59 10.32
N ALA A 167 -0.01 0.84 10.86
CA ALA A 167 -0.29 -0.32 11.71
C ALA A 167 -0.81 0.12 13.08
N VAL A 168 -1.78 -0.62 13.62
CA VAL A 168 -2.34 -0.41 14.96
C VAL A 168 -1.86 -1.46 15.98
N SER A 169 -1.27 -2.54 15.45
CA SER A 169 -0.65 -3.58 16.28
C SER A 169 0.46 -4.28 15.51
N LEU A 170 1.30 -4.99 16.25
CA LEU A 170 2.41 -5.73 15.70
C LEU A 170 2.63 -7.05 16.44
N ILE A 171 3.31 -7.98 15.78
CA ILE A 171 3.80 -9.23 16.35
C ILE A 171 5.28 -9.34 15.98
N LEU A 172 6.10 -9.66 17.00
CA LEU A 172 7.50 -9.97 16.82
C LEU A 172 7.65 -11.46 16.49
N VAL A 173 8.57 -11.78 15.58
CA VAL A 173 8.85 -13.18 15.23
C VAL A 173 10.34 -13.34 15.01
N HIS A 174 10.95 -14.34 15.61
CA HIS A 174 12.30 -14.75 15.28
C HIS A 174 12.45 -16.27 15.30
N ASN A 175 13.46 -16.78 14.64
CA ASN A 175 13.75 -18.21 14.64
C ASN A 175 14.93 -18.53 15.55
N HIS A 176 14.91 -19.73 16.11
CA HIS A 176 16.03 -20.34 16.82
C HIS A 176 16.59 -21.51 16.00
N PRO A 177 17.77 -21.35 15.33
CA PRO A 177 18.42 -22.44 14.59
C PRO A 177 18.78 -23.64 15.44
N SER A 178 18.92 -23.46 16.76
CA SER A 178 19.17 -24.55 17.70
C SER A 178 18.00 -25.52 17.87
N GLY A 179 16.79 -25.15 17.40
CA GLY A 179 15.56 -25.89 17.62
C GLY A 179 14.92 -25.69 19.01
N SER A 180 15.55 -24.92 19.90
CA SER A 180 14.97 -24.60 21.20
C SER A 180 13.88 -23.55 21.06
N THR A 181 12.72 -23.78 21.70
CA THR A 181 11.64 -22.80 21.77
C THR A 181 11.67 -21.94 23.05
N THR A 182 12.66 -22.16 23.91
CA THR A 182 12.79 -21.40 25.17
C THR A 182 13.28 -19.99 24.87
N PRO A 183 12.54 -18.93 25.29
CA PRO A 183 13.00 -17.56 25.10
C PRO A 183 14.26 -17.26 25.92
N SER A 184 15.18 -16.52 25.33
CA SER A 184 16.32 -15.98 26.05
C SER A 184 15.92 -14.80 26.94
N LYS A 185 16.81 -14.39 27.83
CA LYS A 185 16.61 -13.18 28.64
C LYS A 185 16.50 -11.93 27.78
N GLU A 186 17.30 -11.87 26.73
CA GLU A 186 17.33 -10.79 25.73
C GLU A 186 16.00 -10.71 24.96
N ASP A 187 15.36 -11.83 24.63
CA ASP A 187 14.04 -11.86 23.98
C ASP A 187 12.97 -11.26 24.90
N LEU A 188 13.00 -11.62 26.17
CA LEU A 188 12.07 -11.08 27.16
C LEU A 188 12.27 -9.58 27.38
N GLU A 189 13.52 -9.12 27.53
CA GLU A 189 13.85 -7.70 27.68
C GLU A 189 13.45 -6.89 26.43
N LEU A 190 13.69 -7.41 25.24
CA LEU A 190 13.27 -6.77 23.98
C LEU A 190 11.74 -6.68 23.90
N THR A 191 11.04 -7.76 24.27
CA THR A 191 9.57 -7.81 24.28
C THR A 191 8.99 -6.70 25.17
N GLU A 192 9.51 -6.56 26.38
CA GLU A 192 9.07 -5.51 27.31
C GLU A 192 9.38 -4.08 26.79
N ARG A 193 10.57 -3.88 26.20
CA ARG A 193 10.93 -2.59 25.62
C ARG A 193 10.02 -2.21 24.46
N VAL A 194 9.68 -3.16 23.59
CA VAL A 194 8.75 -2.93 22.46
C VAL A 194 7.34 -2.69 22.98
N ARG A 195 6.87 -3.43 23.98
CA ARG A 195 5.56 -3.22 24.60
C ARG A 195 5.42 -1.82 25.15
N ASN A 196 6.36 -1.38 26.00
CA ASN A 196 6.35 -0.05 26.60
C ASN A 196 6.40 1.09 25.55
N ALA A 197 7.19 0.92 24.49
CA ALA A 197 7.24 1.89 23.39
C ALA A 197 5.93 1.89 22.60
N GLY A 198 5.34 0.72 22.35
CA GLY A 198 4.07 0.58 21.65
C GLY A 198 2.91 1.20 22.42
N ASP A 199 2.85 1.02 23.74
CA ASP A 199 1.82 1.64 24.58
C ASP A 199 1.87 3.18 24.51
N THR A 200 3.06 3.75 24.40
CA THR A 200 3.23 5.21 24.22
C THR A 200 2.71 5.72 22.87
N LEU A 201 2.74 4.88 21.85
CA LEU A 201 2.37 5.22 20.47
C LEU A 201 0.97 4.70 20.06
N ASP A 202 0.21 4.11 21.00
CA ASP A 202 -1.05 3.41 20.72
C ASP A 202 -0.92 2.28 19.66
N ILE A 203 0.25 1.64 19.59
CA ILE A 203 0.54 0.51 18.69
C ILE A 203 0.81 -0.74 19.53
N LYS A 204 -0.16 -1.63 19.64
CA LYS A 204 -0.11 -2.76 20.55
C LYS A 204 0.85 -3.85 20.09
N LEU A 205 1.72 -4.32 20.98
CA LEU A 205 2.41 -5.59 20.80
C LEU A 205 1.45 -6.73 21.19
N LEU A 206 0.97 -7.47 20.19
CA LEU A 206 0.02 -8.58 20.41
C LEU A 206 0.75 -9.83 20.90
N ASP A 207 1.91 -10.16 20.32
CA ASP A 207 2.68 -11.35 20.66
C ASP A 207 4.16 -11.20 20.26
N HIS A 208 4.98 -12.10 20.81
CA HIS A 208 6.32 -12.37 20.34
C HIS A 208 6.47 -13.89 20.21
N VAL A 209 6.68 -14.36 18.99
CA VAL A 209 6.67 -15.78 18.64
C VAL A 209 8.05 -16.23 18.20
N ILE A 210 8.54 -17.25 18.88
CA ILE A 210 9.76 -17.99 18.52
C ILE A 210 9.35 -19.12 17.58
N VAL A 211 10.04 -19.23 16.43
CA VAL A 211 9.77 -20.24 15.41
C VAL A 211 10.97 -21.15 15.25
N THR A 212 10.73 -22.46 15.18
CA THR A 212 11.73 -23.47 14.81
C THR A 212 11.23 -24.24 13.57
N GLU A 213 12.00 -25.20 13.12
CA GLU A 213 11.60 -26.06 12.00
C GLU A 213 10.26 -26.80 12.26
N LYS A 214 9.98 -27.17 13.52
CA LYS A 214 8.85 -28.04 13.88
C LYS A 214 7.85 -27.45 14.85
N GLU A 215 8.29 -26.49 15.67
CA GLU A 215 7.53 -25.99 16.80
C GLU A 215 7.61 -24.47 16.89
N TYR A 216 6.76 -23.90 17.70
CA TYR A 216 6.79 -22.49 18.05
C TYR A 216 6.49 -22.27 19.53
N TYR A 217 6.86 -21.12 20.03
CA TYR A 217 6.51 -20.65 21.37
C TYR A 217 6.03 -19.20 21.30
N SER A 218 4.92 -18.91 22.01
CA SER A 218 4.38 -17.56 22.17
C SER A 218 4.77 -17.03 23.55
N ILE A 219 5.44 -15.88 23.59
CA ILE A 219 5.92 -15.28 24.85
C ILE A 219 4.77 -14.65 25.63
N ASN A 220 3.71 -14.21 24.96
CA ASN A 220 2.57 -13.54 25.58
C ASN A 220 1.39 -14.46 25.94
N ASN A 221 1.57 -15.77 25.80
CA ASN A 221 0.52 -16.74 26.08
C ASN A 221 0.65 -17.34 27.49
#